data_fb319e0d97f464715744af55379f2872
#
_entry.id   fb319e0d97f464715744af55379f2872
#
_cell.length_a   1.000
_cell.length_b   1.000
_cell.length_c   1.000
_cell.angle_alpha   90.00
_cell.angle_beta   90.00
_cell.angle_gamma   90.00
#
_symmetry.space_group_name_H-M   'P 1'
#
loop_
_entity.id
_entity.type
_entity.pdbx_description
1 polymer ?
#
loop_
_entity_poly.entity_id
_entity_poly.type
_entity_poly.pdbx_seq_one_letter_code
_entity_poly.pdbx_strand_id
1 'polypeptide(L)'
;LGRNMQAVGIAFFFVPLSFLTMAYIPRESMNNASALFSLLRNLGGSFGTAFVTTLLARRAQFHQHRLVEHLTPYDPPLAQARDALERLMDLTPHEALGVIYQYVQQQAAYMAYVDVFFVQALFFLSLAGFMWVIRRPDHGAHMPEAAH
;
A
#
# COMPACT_ATOMS: atom_id res chain seq x y z
N LEU A 1 -4.21 -4.41 19.04
CA LEU A 1 -4.18 -2.95 19.16
C LEU A 1 -4.02 -2.27 17.78
N GLY A 2 -3.05 -2.65 16.93
CA GLY A 2 -2.80 -2.00 15.63
C GLY A 2 -3.99 -2.01 14.66
N ARG A 3 -4.75 -3.09 14.65
CA ARG A 3 -5.91 -3.25 13.75
C ARG A 3 -7.07 -2.31 14.11
N ASN A 4 -7.27 -2.04 15.40
CA ASN A 4 -8.30 -1.12 15.87
C ASN A 4 -7.92 0.34 15.60
N MET A 5 -6.65 0.71 15.75
CA MET A 5 -6.16 2.05 15.40
C MET A 5 -6.28 2.34 13.90
N GLN A 6 -6.03 1.35 13.06
CA GLN A 6 -6.23 1.47 11.60
C GLN A 6 -7.71 1.70 11.25
N ALA A 7 -8.63 0.97 11.88
CA ALA A 7 -10.06 1.14 11.65
C ALA A 7 -10.57 2.54 12.03
N VAL A 8 -10.10 3.06 13.18
CA VAL A 8 -10.41 4.43 13.64
C VAL A 8 -9.85 5.47 12.65
N GLY A 9 -8.61 5.30 12.18
CA GLY A 9 -8.00 6.20 11.20
C GLY A 9 -8.77 6.26 9.87
N ILE A 10 -9.21 5.10 9.37
CA ILE A 10 -10.04 5.01 8.14
C ILE A 10 -11.39 5.70 8.34
N ALA A 11 -12.07 5.46 9.48
CA ALA A 11 -13.36 6.07 9.77
C ALA A 11 -13.24 7.59 9.86
N PHE A 12 -12.19 8.09 10.52
CA PHE A 12 -11.95 9.53 10.71
C PHE A 12 -11.67 10.26 9.39
N PHE A 13 -11.08 9.57 8.43
CA PHE A 13 -10.82 10.14 7.10
C PHE A 13 -12.02 10.01 6.16
N PHE A 14 -12.72 8.88 6.23
CA PHE A 14 -13.77 8.53 5.29
C PHE A 14 -15.06 9.34 5.50
N VAL A 15 -15.45 9.59 6.75
CA VAL A 15 -16.70 10.31 7.08
C VAL A 15 -16.65 11.76 6.59
N PRO A 16 -15.63 12.59 6.90
CA PRO A 16 -15.57 13.96 6.39
C PRO A 16 -15.46 14.02 4.86
N LEU A 17 -14.72 13.10 4.25
CA LEU A 17 -14.57 13.07 2.80
C LEU A 17 -15.90 12.78 2.10
N SER A 18 -16.65 11.80 2.59
CA SER A 18 -17.98 11.47 2.07
C SER A 18 -18.95 12.63 2.24
N PHE A 19 -18.93 13.30 3.39
CA PHE A 19 -19.77 14.45 3.66
C PHE A 19 -19.46 15.62 2.72
N LEU A 20 -18.19 15.97 2.55
CA LEU A 20 -17.74 17.03 1.64
C LEU A 20 -18.11 16.74 0.18
N THR A 21 -18.00 15.50 -0.24
CA THR A 21 -18.35 15.10 -1.62
C THR A 21 -19.85 15.28 -1.89
N MET A 22 -20.70 15.03 -0.88
CA MET A 22 -22.15 15.14 -1.03
C MET A 22 -22.69 16.55 -0.74
N ALA A 23 -21.96 17.41 -0.03
CA ALA A 23 -22.43 18.72 0.42
C ALA A 23 -22.77 19.71 -0.71
N TYR A 24 -22.15 19.54 -1.88
CA TYR A 24 -22.33 20.42 -3.04
C TYR A 24 -23.30 19.88 -4.10
N ILE A 25 -23.96 18.74 -3.84
CA ILE A 25 -24.85 18.10 -4.81
C ILE A 25 -26.30 18.50 -4.52
N PRO A 26 -27.06 18.97 -5.54
CA PRO A 26 -28.48 19.26 -5.40
C PRO A 26 -29.26 17.99 -4.97
N ARG A 27 -30.29 18.16 -4.15
CA ARG A 27 -31.09 17.04 -3.60
C ARG A 27 -31.71 16.16 -4.68
N GLU A 28 -32.06 16.74 -5.83
CA GLU A 28 -32.65 16.03 -6.98
C GLU A 28 -31.68 15.03 -7.63
N SER A 29 -30.37 15.30 -7.59
CA SER A 29 -29.33 14.46 -8.19
C SER A 29 -28.62 13.57 -7.17
N MET A 30 -29.00 13.62 -5.90
CA MET A 30 -28.29 12.94 -4.82
C MET A 30 -28.28 11.41 -4.97
N ASN A 31 -29.35 10.80 -5.48
CA ASN A 31 -29.43 9.37 -5.74
C ASN A 31 -28.43 8.92 -6.81
N ASN A 32 -28.36 9.64 -7.92
CA ASN A 32 -27.45 9.34 -9.03
C ASN A 32 -25.99 9.55 -8.60
N ALA A 33 -25.72 10.63 -7.87
CA ALA A 33 -24.39 10.92 -7.34
C ALA A 33 -23.92 9.85 -6.34
N SER A 34 -24.80 9.40 -5.45
CA SER A 34 -24.50 8.34 -4.48
C SER A 34 -24.22 7.00 -5.17
N ALA A 35 -24.99 6.65 -6.19
CA ALA A 35 -24.78 5.45 -6.99
C ALA A 35 -23.43 5.49 -7.72
N LEU A 36 -23.11 6.61 -8.38
CA LEU A 36 -21.86 6.83 -9.08
C LEU A 36 -20.67 6.80 -8.12
N PHE A 37 -20.79 7.45 -6.96
CA PHE A 37 -19.76 7.42 -5.91
C PHE A 37 -19.47 6.00 -5.43
N SER A 38 -20.52 5.22 -5.17
CA SER A 38 -20.37 3.82 -4.74
C SER A 38 -19.72 2.96 -5.82
N LEU A 39 -20.07 3.17 -7.08
CA LEU A 39 -19.51 2.46 -8.22
C LEU A 39 -18.01 2.79 -8.39
N LEU A 40 -17.66 4.07 -8.38
CA LEU A 40 -16.26 4.52 -8.49
C LEU A 40 -15.41 4.03 -7.31
N ARG A 41 -15.97 4.03 -6.10
CA ARG A 41 -15.29 3.51 -4.93
C ARG A 41 -15.00 2.02 -5.04
N ASN A 42 -15.97 1.21 -5.49
CA ASN A 42 -15.81 -0.22 -5.64
C ASN A 42 -14.81 -0.56 -6.75
N LEU A 43 -14.90 0.12 -7.89
CA LEU A 43 -13.93 -0.02 -8.98
C LEU A 43 -12.53 0.40 -8.51
N GLY A 44 -12.40 1.57 -7.90
CA GLY A 44 -11.12 2.05 -7.39
C GLY A 44 -10.50 1.11 -6.35
N GLY A 45 -11.33 0.55 -5.45
CA GLY A 45 -10.89 -0.45 -4.48
C GLY A 45 -10.37 -1.74 -5.14
N SER A 46 -11.08 -2.25 -6.13
CA SER A 46 -10.68 -3.45 -6.87
C SER A 46 -9.37 -3.24 -7.64
N PHE A 47 -9.25 -2.13 -8.38
CA PHE A 47 -8.02 -1.77 -9.09
C PHE A 47 -6.86 -1.55 -8.13
N GLY A 48 -7.09 -0.83 -7.04
CA GLY A 48 -6.06 -0.58 -6.02
C GLY A 48 -5.53 -1.87 -5.40
N THR A 49 -6.43 -2.78 -5.03
CA THR A 49 -6.04 -4.08 -4.48
C THR A 49 -5.27 -4.92 -5.49
N ALA A 50 -5.74 -5.01 -6.74
CA ALA A 50 -5.06 -5.75 -7.80
C ALA A 50 -3.65 -5.18 -8.08
N PHE A 51 -3.52 -3.85 -8.11
CA PHE A 51 -2.24 -3.19 -8.31
C PHE A 51 -1.26 -3.48 -7.17
N VAL A 52 -1.69 -3.29 -5.91
CA VAL A 52 -0.85 -3.52 -4.72
C VAL A 52 -0.42 -4.97 -4.62
N THR A 53 -1.33 -5.93 -4.81
CA THR A 53 -1.00 -7.36 -4.73
C THR A 53 -0.04 -7.79 -5.84
N THR A 54 -0.23 -7.29 -7.06
CA THR A 54 0.68 -7.56 -8.18
C THR A 54 2.07 -6.97 -7.95
N LEU A 55 2.12 -5.73 -7.47
CA LEU A 55 3.39 -5.06 -7.16
C LEU A 55 4.12 -5.80 -6.04
N LEU A 56 3.40 -6.19 -4.98
CA LEU A 56 3.95 -6.95 -3.86
C LEU A 56 4.53 -8.29 -4.33
N ALA A 57 3.79 -9.04 -5.13
CA ALA A 57 4.26 -10.33 -5.66
C ALA A 57 5.52 -10.17 -6.52
N ARG A 58 5.55 -9.20 -7.42
CA ARG A 58 6.73 -8.91 -8.26
C ARG A 58 7.94 -8.49 -7.44
N ARG A 59 7.75 -7.64 -6.44
CA ARG A 59 8.85 -7.19 -5.57
C ARG A 59 9.36 -8.30 -4.67
N ALA A 60 8.47 -9.14 -4.13
CA ALA A 60 8.87 -10.32 -3.35
C ALA A 60 9.71 -11.28 -4.18
N GLN A 61 9.31 -11.58 -5.42
CA GLN A 61 10.11 -12.42 -6.35
C GLN A 61 11.47 -11.80 -6.66
N PHE A 62 11.51 -10.49 -6.90
CA PHE A 62 12.76 -9.78 -7.17
C PHE A 62 13.73 -9.87 -5.99
N HIS A 63 13.26 -9.59 -4.77
CA HIS A 63 14.08 -9.66 -3.57
C HIS A 63 14.49 -11.10 -3.24
N GLN A 64 13.58 -12.06 -3.42
CA GLN A 64 13.90 -13.48 -3.25
C GLN A 64 15.02 -13.92 -4.19
N HIS A 65 14.94 -13.57 -5.48
CA HIS A 65 15.99 -13.89 -6.46
C HIS A 65 17.34 -13.29 -6.06
N ARG A 66 17.35 -12.03 -5.65
CA ARG A 66 18.55 -11.35 -5.16
C ARG A 66 19.15 -11.99 -3.93
N LEU A 67 18.33 -12.39 -2.96
CA LEU A 67 18.80 -13.05 -1.75
C LEU A 67 19.36 -14.45 -2.05
N VAL A 68 18.70 -15.22 -2.92
CA VAL A 68 19.15 -16.56 -3.30
C VAL A 68 20.42 -16.52 -4.15
N GLU A 69 20.58 -15.52 -5.01
CA GLU A 69 21.78 -15.36 -5.85
C GLU A 69 23.07 -15.22 -5.02
N HIS A 70 22.94 -14.68 -3.80
CA HIS A 70 24.06 -14.51 -2.85
C HIS A 70 24.22 -15.71 -1.89
N LEU A 71 23.33 -16.71 -1.96
CA LEU A 71 23.38 -17.91 -1.13
C LEU A 71 23.90 -19.08 -1.97
N THR A 72 25.22 -19.26 -2.03
CA THR A 72 25.80 -20.44 -2.67
C THR A 72 25.94 -21.58 -1.66
N PRO A 73 25.83 -22.86 -2.11
CA PRO A 73 25.98 -24.02 -1.22
C PRO A 73 27.34 -24.09 -0.51
N TYR A 74 28.32 -23.33 -1.01
CA TYR A 74 29.70 -23.29 -0.51
C TYR A 74 29.94 -22.10 0.45
N ASP A 75 28.95 -21.27 0.70
CA ASP A 75 29.10 -20.13 1.61
C ASP A 75 29.18 -20.59 3.07
N PRO A 76 30.26 -20.21 3.78
CA PRO A 76 30.45 -20.59 5.18
C PRO A 76 29.28 -20.20 6.08
N PRO A 77 28.65 -19.01 5.94
CA PRO A 77 27.49 -18.63 6.73
C PRO A 77 26.28 -19.55 6.55
N LEU A 78 26.01 -20.02 5.33
CA LEU A 78 24.90 -20.93 5.05
C LEU A 78 25.15 -22.30 5.69
N ALA A 79 26.37 -22.83 5.57
CA ALA A 79 26.77 -24.09 6.18
C ALA A 79 26.65 -24.02 7.73
N GLN A 80 27.14 -22.94 8.34
CA GLN A 80 27.03 -22.71 9.79
C GLN A 80 25.58 -22.61 10.25
N ALA A 81 24.73 -21.89 9.53
CA ALA A 81 23.31 -21.77 9.85
C ALA A 81 22.58 -23.12 9.76
N ARG A 82 22.88 -23.89 8.72
CA ARG A 82 22.35 -25.24 8.56
C ARG A 82 22.78 -26.16 9.70
N ASP A 83 24.07 -26.23 9.99
CA ASP A 83 24.64 -27.08 11.05
C ASP A 83 24.11 -26.66 12.45
N ALA A 84 23.89 -25.37 12.67
CA ALA A 84 23.27 -24.87 13.89
C ALA A 84 21.81 -25.33 14.03
N LEU A 85 21.00 -25.25 12.95
CA LEU A 85 19.62 -25.72 12.94
C LEU A 85 19.52 -27.23 13.13
N GLU A 86 20.39 -28.01 12.48
CA GLU A 86 20.46 -29.45 12.67
C GLU A 86 20.74 -29.83 14.13
N ARG A 87 21.68 -29.13 14.80
CA ARG A 87 22.04 -29.39 16.19
C ARG A 87 21.03 -28.90 17.21
N LEU A 88 20.44 -27.71 16.99
CA LEU A 88 19.55 -27.08 17.97
C LEU A 88 18.11 -27.60 17.90
N MET A 89 17.66 -28.01 16.72
CA MET A 89 16.27 -28.41 16.48
C MET A 89 16.12 -29.90 16.11
N ASP A 90 17.23 -30.67 16.12
CA ASP A 90 17.26 -32.08 15.73
C ASP A 90 16.64 -32.34 14.35
N LEU A 91 16.93 -31.43 13.40
CA LEU A 91 16.40 -31.48 12.05
C LEU A 91 17.32 -32.24 11.11
N THR A 92 16.71 -32.89 10.13
CA THR A 92 17.48 -33.44 9.01
C THR A 92 18.06 -32.33 8.15
N PRO A 93 19.16 -32.55 7.38
CA PRO A 93 19.75 -31.55 6.49
C PRO A 93 18.74 -30.93 5.50
N HIS A 94 17.78 -31.70 5.07
CA HIS A 94 16.73 -31.24 4.15
C HIS A 94 15.72 -30.32 4.84
N GLU A 95 15.34 -30.64 6.07
CA GLU A 95 14.44 -29.79 6.85
C GLU A 95 15.09 -28.47 7.26
N ALA A 96 16.37 -28.49 7.63
CA ALA A 96 17.14 -27.29 7.93
C ALA A 96 17.22 -26.35 6.73
N LEU A 97 17.43 -26.84 5.52
CA LEU A 97 17.37 -26.06 4.28
C LEU A 97 15.97 -25.50 4.02
N GLY A 98 14.93 -26.27 4.32
CA GLY A 98 13.54 -25.82 4.22
C GLY A 98 13.24 -24.61 5.14
N VAL A 99 13.74 -24.64 6.37
CA VAL A 99 13.61 -23.53 7.33
C VAL A 99 14.36 -22.30 6.83
N ILE A 100 15.59 -22.45 6.35
CA ILE A 100 16.36 -21.33 5.78
C ILE A 100 15.65 -20.74 4.58
N TYR A 101 15.10 -21.55 3.69
CA TYR A 101 14.34 -21.09 2.53
C TYR A 101 13.09 -20.29 2.93
N GLN A 102 12.34 -20.77 3.91
CA GLN A 102 11.18 -20.03 4.45
C GLN A 102 11.61 -18.68 5.04
N TYR A 103 12.74 -18.63 5.74
CA TYR A 103 13.27 -17.39 6.29
C TYR A 103 13.65 -16.40 5.18
N VAL A 104 14.30 -16.86 4.12
CA VAL A 104 14.63 -16.03 2.94
C VAL A 104 13.36 -15.49 2.27
N GLN A 105 12.34 -16.32 2.10
CA GLN A 105 11.04 -15.87 1.57
C GLN A 105 10.38 -14.81 2.45
N GLN A 106 10.44 -14.99 3.75
CA GLN A 106 9.88 -14.04 4.70
C GLN A 106 10.62 -12.70 4.65
N GLN A 107 11.95 -12.70 4.58
CA GLN A 107 12.75 -11.50 4.42
C GLN A 107 12.47 -10.78 3.08
N ALA A 108 12.38 -11.54 1.99
CA ALA A 108 11.99 -10.99 0.68
C ALA A 108 10.61 -10.33 0.72
N ALA A 109 9.65 -10.95 1.41
CA ALA A 109 8.32 -10.37 1.59
C ALA A 109 8.36 -9.07 2.40
N TYR A 110 9.13 -8.99 3.48
CA TYR A 110 9.28 -7.75 4.26
C TYR A 110 9.87 -6.60 3.41
N MET A 111 10.92 -6.88 2.63
CA MET A 111 11.49 -5.88 1.71
C MET A 111 10.47 -5.44 0.66
N ALA A 112 9.70 -6.36 0.13
CA ALA A 112 8.64 -6.05 -0.83
C ALA A 112 7.54 -5.15 -0.23
N TYR A 113 7.16 -5.37 1.03
CA TYR A 113 6.22 -4.50 1.74
C TYR A 113 6.75 -3.08 1.87
N VAL A 114 8.02 -2.92 2.25
CA VAL A 114 8.66 -1.59 2.35
C VAL A 114 8.62 -0.86 1.00
N ASP A 115 8.97 -1.55 -0.08
CA ASP A 115 8.92 -0.99 -1.44
C ASP A 115 7.51 -0.55 -1.83
N VAL A 116 6.50 -1.38 -1.54
CA VAL A 116 5.09 -1.06 -1.84
C VAL A 116 4.61 0.15 -1.04
N PHE A 117 4.95 0.23 0.25
CA PHE A 117 4.63 1.40 1.06
C PHE A 117 5.29 2.67 0.55
N PHE A 118 6.56 2.57 0.09
CA PHE A 118 7.26 3.70 -0.50
C PHE A 118 6.57 4.21 -1.78
N VAL A 119 6.22 3.29 -2.69
CA VAL A 119 5.48 3.63 -3.92
C VAL A 119 4.13 4.25 -3.59
N GLN A 120 3.42 3.71 -2.60
CA GLN A 120 2.12 4.22 -2.16
C GLN A 120 2.25 5.61 -1.53
N ALA A 121 3.27 5.85 -0.71
CA ALA A 121 3.56 7.17 -0.14
C ALA A 121 3.86 8.20 -1.23
N LEU A 122 4.67 7.83 -2.23
CA LEU A 122 4.98 8.71 -3.36
C LEU A 122 3.73 9.05 -4.18
N PHE A 123 2.84 8.07 -4.38
CA PHE A 123 1.56 8.28 -5.06
C PHE A 123 0.67 9.26 -4.30
N PHE A 124 0.51 9.11 -2.98
CA PHE A 124 -0.26 10.05 -2.18
C PHE A 124 0.36 11.45 -2.13
N LEU A 125 1.69 11.55 -2.06
CA LEU A 125 2.38 12.84 -2.13
C LEU A 125 2.15 13.53 -3.48
N SER A 126 2.16 12.80 -4.58
CA SER A 126 1.87 13.36 -5.91
C SER A 126 0.44 13.85 -6.02
N LEU A 127 -0.53 13.12 -5.47
CA LEU A 127 -1.93 13.56 -5.40
C LEU A 127 -2.10 14.81 -4.54
N ALA A 128 -1.44 14.87 -3.38
CA ALA A 128 -1.47 16.04 -2.51
C ALA A 128 -0.88 17.27 -3.21
N GLY A 129 0.24 17.13 -3.90
CA GLY A 129 0.85 18.17 -4.72
C GLY A 129 -0.06 18.64 -5.86
N PHE A 130 -0.70 17.70 -6.54
CA PHE A 130 -1.67 18.01 -7.60
C PHE A 130 -2.88 18.78 -7.07
N MET A 131 -3.44 18.37 -5.94
CA MET A 131 -4.53 19.08 -5.27
C MET A 131 -4.13 20.49 -4.83
N TRP A 132 -2.88 20.65 -4.36
CA TRP A 132 -2.38 21.97 -3.96
C TRP A 132 -2.24 22.92 -5.15
N VAL A 133 -1.81 22.42 -6.30
CA VAL A 133 -1.70 23.21 -7.55
C VAL A 133 -3.08 23.65 -8.05
N ILE A 134 -4.09 22.77 -8.02
CA ILE A 134 -5.46 23.07 -8.46
C ILE A 134 -6.13 24.06 -7.50
N ARG A 135 -5.82 24.01 -6.20
CA ARG A 135 -6.44 24.85 -5.17
C ARG A 135 -5.90 26.29 -5.11
N ARG A 136 -5.15 26.76 -6.08
CA ARG A 136 -4.86 28.21 -6.18
C ARG A 136 -6.16 28.94 -6.53
N PRO A 137 -6.86 29.58 -5.57
CA PRO A 137 -8.02 30.39 -5.90
C PRO A 137 -7.53 31.60 -6.68
N ASP A 138 -8.12 31.83 -7.83
CA ASP A 138 -8.08 33.14 -8.49
C ASP A 138 -8.69 34.18 -7.54
N HIS A 139 -7.86 34.97 -6.89
CA HIS A 139 -8.26 36.17 -6.15
C HIS A 139 -8.56 37.30 -7.15
N GLY A 140 -9.52 37.07 -8.03
CA GLY A 140 -9.83 38.01 -9.10
C GLY A 140 -11.25 38.01 -9.62
N ALA A 141 -12.23 37.48 -8.86
CA ALA A 141 -13.63 37.72 -9.20
C ALA A 141 -14.06 39.07 -8.60
N HIS A 142 -13.96 40.12 -9.39
CA HIS A 142 -14.64 41.39 -9.16
C HIS A 142 -16.08 41.14 -8.75
N MET A 143 -16.46 41.67 -7.57
CA MET A 143 -17.86 41.96 -7.29
C MET A 143 -18.35 42.97 -8.32
N PRO A 144 -19.45 42.74 -9.04
CA PRO A 144 -20.09 43.82 -9.79
C PRO A 144 -20.63 44.78 -8.76
N GLU A 145 -20.10 45.97 -8.76
CA GLU A 145 -20.57 47.17 -8.09
C GLU A 145 -22.04 47.37 -8.46
N ALA A 146 -22.93 47.31 -7.48
CA ALA A 146 -24.35 47.66 -7.65
C ALA A 146 -24.42 49.12 -7.95
N ALA A 147 -24.61 49.46 -9.25
CA ALA A 147 -24.99 50.79 -9.68
C ALA A 147 -26.45 51.03 -9.33
N HIS A 148 -26.66 52.14 -8.70
CA HIS A 148 -27.95 52.77 -8.24
C HIS A 148 -29.01 52.89 -9.32
#